data_8d11b442b6b822782c16555f67fad9cb
#
_entry.id   8d11b442b6b822782c16555f67fad9cb
#
_cell.length_a   1.000
_cell.length_b   1.000
_cell.length_c   1.000
_cell.angle_alpha   90.00
_cell.angle_beta   90.00
_cell.angle_gamma   90.00
#
_symmetry.space_group_name_H-M   'P 1'
#
loop_
_entity.id
_entity.type
_entity.pdbx_description
1 polymer ?
#
loop_
_entity_poly.entity_id
_entity_poly.type
_entity_poly.pdbx_seq_one_letter_code
_entity_poly.pdbx_strand_id
1 'polypeptide(L)' 'MMAAKPVREIIKYADGTVKARGSRLNGEMHGAWSFFRLDGSLMRSGRFDRGRQVGVWKTFTRDGALVKDTDFGA' A
#
# COMPACT_ATOMS: atom_id res chain seq x y z
N MET A 1 3.01 -22.02 -20.18
CA MET A 1 2.81 -21.60 -18.79
C MET A 1 2.31 -20.17 -18.77
N MET A 2 1.26 -19.92 -18.02
CA MET A 2 0.70 -18.57 -17.92
C MET A 2 1.36 -17.81 -16.78
N ALA A 3 1.75 -16.57 -17.06
CA ALA A 3 2.26 -15.70 -16.02
C ALA A 3 1.12 -15.35 -15.06
N ALA A 4 1.43 -15.31 -13.77
CA ALA A 4 0.47 -14.85 -12.78
C ALA A 4 0.15 -13.38 -13.01
N LYS A 5 -1.12 -13.02 -12.80
CA LYS A 5 -1.56 -11.63 -12.91
C LYS A 5 -1.86 -11.08 -11.53
N PRO A 6 -1.47 -9.83 -11.23
CA PRO A 6 -1.87 -9.21 -9.97
C PRO A 6 -3.39 -9.10 -9.88
N VAL A 7 -3.92 -9.34 -8.70
CA VAL A 7 -5.34 -9.22 -8.40
C VAL A 7 -5.51 -8.03 -7.45
N ARG A 8 -6.38 -7.10 -7.83
CA ARG A 8 -6.64 -5.92 -7.00
C ARG A 8 -7.32 -6.31 -5.71
N GLU A 9 -6.92 -5.65 -4.63
CA GLU A 9 -7.47 -5.90 -3.31
C GLU A 9 -7.75 -4.59 -2.60
N ILE A 10 -8.89 -4.55 -1.90
CA ILE A 10 -9.24 -3.46 -1.01
C ILE A 10 -9.51 -4.08 0.36
N ILE A 11 -8.75 -3.63 1.36
CA ILE A 11 -8.92 -4.03 2.75
C ILE A 11 -9.67 -2.91 3.47
N LYS A 12 -10.68 -3.26 4.25
CA LYS A 12 -11.52 -2.27 4.92
C LYS A 12 -11.43 -2.39 6.43
N TYR A 13 -11.59 -1.26 7.10
CA TYR A 13 -11.86 -1.25 8.53
C TYR A 13 -13.26 -1.81 8.81
N ALA A 14 -13.55 -2.07 10.08
CA ALA A 14 -14.83 -2.65 10.48
C ALA A 14 -16.03 -1.77 10.08
N ASP A 15 -15.83 -0.45 9.99
CA ASP A 15 -16.90 0.50 9.61
C ASP A 15 -17.10 0.62 8.10
N GLY A 16 -16.33 -0.15 7.30
CA GLY A 16 -16.44 -0.14 5.84
C GLY A 16 -15.54 0.86 5.14
N THR A 17 -14.82 1.71 5.84
CA THR A 17 -13.86 2.63 5.21
C THR A 17 -12.62 1.87 4.77
N VAL A 18 -11.96 2.37 3.72
CA VAL A 18 -10.78 1.71 3.16
C VAL A 18 -9.60 1.85 4.11
N LYS A 19 -9.01 0.72 4.49
CA LYS A 19 -7.79 0.65 5.28
C LYS A 19 -6.55 0.59 4.40
N ALA A 20 -6.62 -0.18 3.33
CA ALA A 20 -5.51 -0.34 2.39
C ALA A 20 -6.05 -0.75 1.03
N ARG A 21 -5.31 -0.41 -0.01
CA ARG A 21 -5.61 -0.91 -1.34
C ARG A 21 -4.33 -1.10 -2.14
N GLY A 22 -4.35 -2.11 -2.99
CA GLY A 22 -3.23 -2.45 -3.84
C GLY A 22 -3.54 -3.69 -4.63
N SER A 23 -2.52 -4.49 -4.88
CA SER A 23 -2.65 -5.73 -5.63
C SER A 23 -1.88 -6.84 -4.94
N ARG A 24 -2.31 -8.09 -5.19
CA ARG A 24 -1.59 -9.27 -4.76
C ARG A 24 -1.18 -10.09 -5.97
N LEU A 25 0.01 -10.65 -5.89
CA LEU A 25 0.54 -11.58 -6.88
C LEU A 25 0.79 -12.89 -6.15
N ASN A 26 0.11 -13.95 -6.54
CA ASN A 26 0.20 -15.26 -5.87
C ASN A 26 -0.03 -15.15 -4.35
N GLY A 27 -0.99 -14.32 -3.96
CA GLY A 27 -1.34 -14.14 -2.55
C GLY A 27 -0.48 -13.16 -1.77
N GLU A 28 0.58 -12.65 -2.36
CA GLU A 28 1.48 -11.72 -1.70
C GLU A 28 1.23 -10.28 -2.17
N MET A 29 1.38 -9.31 -1.29
CA MET A 29 1.31 -7.90 -1.68
C MET A 29 2.36 -7.61 -2.74
N HIS A 30 1.96 -6.96 -3.82
CA HIS A 30 2.85 -6.70 -4.95
C HIS A 30 2.43 -5.42 -5.67
N GLY A 31 3.41 -4.61 -6.08
CA GLY A 31 3.17 -3.35 -6.74
C GLY A 31 2.80 -2.23 -5.78
N ALA A 32 2.16 -1.20 -6.28
CA ALA A 32 1.85 -0.01 -5.48
C ALA A 32 0.74 -0.32 -4.46
N TRP A 33 0.96 0.15 -3.23
CA TRP A 33 0.00 0.03 -2.14
C TRP A 33 -0.16 1.36 -1.43
N SER A 34 -1.39 1.63 -0.98
CA SER A 34 -1.73 2.81 -0.19
C SER A 34 -2.44 2.37 1.08
N PHE A 35 -2.11 3.02 2.19
CA PHE A 35 -2.68 2.74 3.51
C PHE A 35 -3.34 4.01 4.04
N PHE A 36 -4.54 3.86 4.58
CA PHE A 36 -5.37 4.98 5.00
C PHE A 36 -5.71 4.88 6.48
N ARG A 37 -5.95 6.05 7.09
CA ARG A 37 -6.47 6.14 8.47
C ARG A 37 -7.98 5.96 8.45
N LEU A 38 -8.54 5.75 9.64
CA LEU A 38 -10.00 5.63 9.79
C LEU A 38 -10.75 6.86 9.27
N ASP A 39 -10.15 8.03 9.33
CA ASP A 39 -10.77 9.26 8.83
C ASP A 39 -10.69 9.40 7.30
N GLY A 40 -10.09 8.42 6.62
CA GLY A 40 -9.96 8.42 5.17
C GLY A 40 -8.71 9.09 4.65
N SER A 41 -7.91 9.73 5.49
CA SER A 41 -6.69 10.38 5.04
C SER A 41 -5.62 9.36 4.71
N LEU A 42 -4.82 9.65 3.67
CA LEU A 42 -3.71 8.79 3.28
C LEU A 42 -2.62 8.85 4.35
N MET A 43 -2.28 7.69 4.89
CA MET A 43 -1.25 7.57 5.91
C MET A 43 0.13 7.36 5.30
N ARG A 44 0.23 6.40 4.40
CA ARG A 44 1.50 6.12 3.71
C ARG A 44 1.26 5.36 2.43
N SER A 45 2.24 5.43 1.54
CA SER A 45 2.19 4.69 0.28
C SER A 45 3.58 4.24 -0.12
N GLY A 46 3.64 3.17 -0.90
CA GLY A 46 4.89 2.63 -1.37
C GLY A 46 4.65 1.44 -2.28
N ARG A 47 5.67 0.61 -2.41
CA ARG A 47 5.60 -0.56 -3.29
C ARG A 47 6.07 -1.80 -2.56
N PHE A 48 5.48 -2.92 -2.93
CA PHE A 48 5.92 -4.25 -2.52
C PHE A 48 6.47 -5.03 -3.72
N ASP A 49 7.44 -5.87 -3.44
CA ASP A 49 7.88 -6.90 -4.36
C ASP A 49 7.70 -8.24 -3.66
N ARG A 50 6.62 -8.93 -4.01
CA ARG A 50 6.28 -10.24 -3.45
C ARG A 50 6.32 -10.27 -1.92
N GLY A 51 5.60 -9.35 -1.31
CA GLY A 51 5.46 -9.25 0.14
C GLY A 51 6.53 -8.42 0.83
N ARG A 52 7.54 -7.96 0.11
CA ARG A 52 8.64 -7.20 0.67
C ARG A 52 8.56 -5.74 0.29
N GLN A 53 8.71 -4.82 1.24
CA GLN A 53 8.74 -3.39 0.95
C GLN A 53 10.00 -3.05 0.15
N VAL A 54 9.81 -2.30 -0.94
CA VAL A 54 10.91 -1.87 -1.80
C VAL A 54 10.72 -0.39 -2.18
N GLY A 55 11.80 0.24 -2.59
CA GLY A 55 11.79 1.63 -3.03
C GLY A 55 11.52 2.60 -1.90
N VAL A 56 11.13 3.81 -2.24
CA VAL A 56 10.88 4.87 -1.27
C VAL A 56 9.43 4.83 -0.82
N TRP A 57 9.22 4.68 0.48
CA TRP A 57 7.92 4.76 1.12
C TRP A 57 7.72 6.14 1.71
N LYS A 58 6.53 6.69 1.53
CA LYS A 58 6.18 8.04 1.98
C LYS A 58 5.12 7.97 3.06
N THR A 59 5.32 8.76 4.11
CA THR A 59 4.36 8.90 5.21
C THR A 59 3.84 10.33 5.24
N PHE A 60 2.53 10.47 5.43
CA PHE A 60 1.85 11.76 5.35
C PHE A 60 1.10 12.07 6.65
N THR A 61 0.96 13.38 6.94
CA THR A 61 0.06 13.85 7.98
C THR A 61 -1.39 13.73 7.52
N ARG A 62 -2.34 13.96 8.43
CA ARG A 62 -3.77 13.91 8.08
C ARG A 62 -4.18 14.97 7.08
N ASP A 63 -3.50 16.10 7.04
CA ASP A 63 -3.77 17.17 6.08
C ASP A 63 -2.99 17.02 4.77
N GLY A 64 -2.27 15.89 4.62
CA GLY A 64 -1.63 15.56 3.34
C GLY A 64 -0.19 16.01 3.20
N ALA A 65 0.44 16.53 4.26
CA ALA A 65 1.83 16.95 4.19
C ALA A 65 2.76 15.74 4.32
N LEU A 66 3.81 15.68 3.50
CA LEU A 66 4.82 14.64 3.58
C LEU A 66 5.69 14.88 4.82
N VAL A 67 5.78 13.87 5.70
CA VAL A 67 6.58 13.98 6.92
C VAL A 67 7.79 13.07 6.93
N LYS A 68 7.80 12.01 6.11
CA LYS A 68 8.89 11.06 6.14
C LYS A 68 8.99 10.28 4.83
N ASP A 69 10.22 10.14 4.34
CA ASP A 69 10.56 9.18 3.29
C ASP A 69 11.42 8.07 3.92
N THR A 70 11.10 6.82 3.60
CA THR A 70 11.90 5.68 4.05
C THR A 70 12.31 4.91 2.81
N ASP A 71 13.60 4.75 2.59
CA ASP A 71 14.12 4.03 1.42
C ASP A 71 14.46 2.60 1.85
N PHE A 72 13.73 1.64 1.28
CA PHE A 72 13.94 0.22 1.53
C PHE A 72 14.86 -0.43 0.49
N GLY A 73 15.30 0.34 -0.51
CA GLY A 73 16.12 -0.18 -1.60
C GLY A 73 15.29 -0.93 -2.65
N ALA A 74 16.00 -1.55 -3.53
CA ALA A 74 15.37 -2.28 -4.64
C ALA A 74 14.99 -3.70 -4.26
#